data_b6ae23030b3ab64d3acd559bb732f56d
#
_entry.id   b6ae23030b3ab64d3acd559bb732f56d
#
_cell.length_a   1.000
_cell.length_b   1.000
_cell.length_c   1.000
_cell.angle_alpha   90.00
_cell.angle_beta   90.00
_cell.angle_gamma   90.00
#
_symmetry.space_group_name_H-M   'P 1'
#
loop_
_entity.id
_entity.type
_entity.pdbx_description
1 polymer ?
#
loop_
_entity_poly.entity_id
_entity_poly.type
_entity_poly.pdbx_seq_one_letter_code
_entity_poly.pdbx_strand_id
1 'polypeptide(L)'
;MPTLEEIVFQAGRDALADQDGVVTGIRQRTGTLLAAHALVASFLGATTVKAKGLHGFSWAALVALVLGLVISAILLSNWKLRFAIDAPDFYAELYDEAASEAETDTLGWLVSAAYGYHNLRRANASRVRIMGGLLTVLGVLMVLQTLFWLIALR
;
A
#
# COMPACT_ATOMS: atom_id res chain seq x y z
N MET A 1 -14.38 33.53 -6.96
CA MET A 1 -13.43 32.65 -7.65
C MET A 1 -12.45 32.19 -6.61
N PRO A 2 -12.08 30.92 -6.54
CA PRO A 2 -11.05 30.46 -5.60
C PRO A 2 -9.73 31.19 -5.91
N THR A 3 -8.97 31.50 -4.86
CA THR A 3 -7.64 32.08 -5.01
C THR A 3 -6.63 31.01 -5.49
N LEU A 4 -5.46 31.43 -5.96
CA LEU A 4 -4.42 30.50 -6.41
C LEU A 4 -3.97 29.58 -5.26
N GLU A 5 -3.88 30.13 -4.06
CA GLU A 5 -3.48 29.45 -2.83
C GLU A 5 -4.51 28.38 -2.42
N GLU A 6 -5.79 28.67 -2.53
CA GLU A 6 -6.87 27.69 -2.31
C GLU A 6 -6.80 26.55 -3.30
N ILE A 7 -6.51 26.83 -4.58
CA ILE A 7 -6.35 25.80 -5.61
C ILE A 7 -5.15 24.90 -5.32
N VAL A 8 -4.00 25.48 -4.95
CA VAL A 8 -2.79 24.74 -4.62
C VAL A 8 -2.98 23.89 -3.36
N PHE A 9 -3.64 24.42 -2.34
CA PHE A 9 -3.98 23.68 -1.12
C PHE A 9 -4.89 22.49 -1.41
N GLN A 10 -5.97 22.69 -2.17
CA GLN A 10 -6.88 21.61 -2.55
C GLN A 10 -6.17 20.55 -3.38
N ALA A 11 -5.37 20.94 -4.38
CA ALA A 11 -4.60 20.01 -5.18
C ALA A 11 -3.60 19.18 -4.35
N GLY A 12 -2.97 19.77 -3.35
CA GLY A 12 -2.07 19.06 -2.42
C GLY A 12 -2.81 18.02 -1.58
N ARG A 13 -3.95 18.40 -1.02
CA ARG A 13 -4.81 17.52 -0.23
C ARG A 13 -5.36 16.37 -1.07
N ASP A 14 -5.86 16.65 -2.26
CA ASP A 14 -6.45 15.65 -3.14
C ASP A 14 -5.38 14.66 -3.62
N ALA A 15 -4.18 15.14 -3.95
CA ALA A 15 -3.06 14.28 -4.31
C ALA A 15 -2.61 13.33 -3.18
N LEU A 16 -2.75 13.74 -1.91
CA LEU A 16 -2.48 12.87 -0.77
C LEU A 16 -3.63 11.87 -0.54
N ALA A 17 -4.87 12.29 -0.72
CA ALA A 17 -6.05 11.42 -0.66
C ALA A 17 -6.01 10.34 -1.76
N ASP A 18 -5.59 10.69 -2.98
CA ASP A 18 -5.38 9.73 -4.06
C ASP A 18 -4.32 8.69 -3.68
N GLN A 19 -3.24 9.11 -3.02
CA GLN A 19 -2.21 8.19 -2.56
C GLN A 19 -2.72 7.23 -1.48
N ASP A 20 -3.57 7.68 -0.56
CA ASP A 20 -4.26 6.84 0.42
C ASP A 20 -5.20 5.83 -0.27
N GLY A 21 -5.94 6.28 -1.27
CA GLY A 21 -6.77 5.43 -2.13
C GLY A 21 -5.97 4.31 -2.79
N VAL A 22 -4.78 4.62 -3.31
CA VAL A 22 -3.87 3.61 -3.89
C VAL A 22 -3.44 2.58 -2.85
N VAL A 23 -3.06 3.00 -1.64
CA VAL A 23 -2.66 2.08 -0.55
C VAL A 23 -3.82 1.19 -0.12
N THR A 24 -5.01 1.77 0.02
CA THR A 24 -6.24 1.01 0.34
C THR A 24 -6.54 -0.01 -0.75
N GLY A 25 -6.42 0.36 -2.03
CA GLY A 25 -6.57 -0.55 -3.16
C GLY A 25 -5.55 -1.69 -3.16
N ILE A 26 -4.29 -1.42 -2.80
CA ILE A 26 -3.25 -2.46 -2.66
C ILE A 26 -3.64 -3.45 -1.56
N ARG A 27 -4.07 -2.99 -0.39
CA ARG A 27 -4.48 -3.84 0.73
C ARG A 27 -5.69 -4.71 0.39
N GLN A 28 -6.68 -4.15 -0.28
CA GLN A 28 -7.86 -4.89 -0.73
C GLN A 28 -7.50 -6.00 -1.73
N ARG A 29 -6.67 -5.68 -2.74
CA ARG A 29 -6.18 -6.66 -3.70
C ARG A 29 -5.32 -7.75 -3.05
N THR A 30 -4.51 -7.37 -2.04
CA THR A 30 -3.74 -8.34 -1.26
C THR A 30 -4.64 -9.35 -0.57
N GLY A 31 -5.74 -8.91 0.06
CA GLY A 31 -6.73 -9.82 0.66
C GLY A 31 -7.36 -10.77 -0.35
N THR A 32 -7.71 -10.27 -1.54
CA THR A 32 -8.25 -11.09 -2.63
C THR A 32 -7.26 -12.14 -3.12
N LEU A 33 -6.00 -11.75 -3.35
CA LEU A 33 -4.94 -12.66 -3.78
C LEU A 33 -4.63 -13.70 -2.70
N LEU A 34 -4.62 -13.31 -1.43
CA LEU A 34 -4.43 -14.24 -0.31
C LEU A 34 -5.52 -15.31 -0.28
N ALA A 35 -6.80 -14.92 -0.44
CA ALA A 35 -7.90 -15.87 -0.53
C ALA A 35 -7.76 -16.81 -1.74
N ALA A 36 -7.32 -16.30 -2.89
CA ALA A 36 -7.08 -17.10 -4.08
C ALA A 36 -5.92 -18.09 -3.87
N HIS A 37 -4.80 -17.69 -3.25
CA HIS A 37 -3.72 -18.61 -2.86
C HIS A 37 -4.21 -19.75 -1.98
N ALA A 38 -5.05 -19.45 -0.98
CA ALA A 38 -5.62 -20.44 -0.08
C ALA A 38 -6.57 -21.42 -0.81
N LEU A 39 -7.41 -20.92 -1.71
CA LEU A 39 -8.29 -21.75 -2.53
C LEU A 39 -7.49 -22.69 -3.44
N VAL A 40 -6.51 -22.19 -4.17
CA VAL A 40 -5.63 -22.99 -5.02
C VAL A 40 -4.91 -24.07 -4.21
N ALA A 41 -4.36 -23.73 -3.06
CA ALA A 41 -3.69 -24.69 -2.18
C ALA A 41 -4.65 -25.75 -1.66
N SER A 42 -5.86 -25.36 -1.28
CA SER A 42 -6.87 -26.29 -0.73
C SER A 42 -7.36 -27.29 -1.79
N PHE A 43 -7.72 -26.82 -2.98
CA PHE A 43 -8.29 -27.69 -4.01
C PHE A 43 -7.20 -28.51 -4.73
N LEU A 44 -6.22 -27.82 -5.32
CA LEU A 44 -5.20 -28.49 -6.12
C LEU A 44 -4.19 -29.23 -5.22
N GLY A 45 -3.85 -28.64 -4.08
CA GLY A 45 -2.94 -29.27 -3.12
C GLY A 45 -3.52 -30.54 -2.53
N ALA A 46 -4.78 -30.50 -2.06
CA ALA A 46 -5.43 -31.69 -1.50
C ALA A 46 -5.58 -32.81 -2.53
N THR A 47 -5.97 -32.50 -3.77
CA THR A 47 -6.10 -33.50 -4.85
C THR A 47 -4.74 -34.10 -5.23
N THR A 48 -3.69 -33.29 -5.34
CA THR A 48 -2.34 -33.74 -5.69
C THR A 48 -1.75 -34.63 -4.61
N VAL A 49 -1.80 -34.19 -3.34
CA VAL A 49 -1.25 -34.95 -2.22
C VAL A 49 -1.96 -36.29 -2.06
N LYS A 50 -3.29 -36.34 -2.24
CA LYS A 50 -4.07 -37.56 -2.18
C LYS A 50 -3.73 -38.53 -3.32
N ALA A 51 -3.47 -38.01 -4.53
CA ALA A 51 -3.24 -38.85 -5.73
C ALA A 51 -1.81 -39.33 -5.86
N LYS A 52 -0.81 -38.50 -5.55
CA LYS A 52 0.60 -38.76 -5.85
C LYS A 52 1.55 -38.47 -4.69
N GLY A 53 1.07 -37.99 -3.56
CA GLY A 53 1.90 -37.56 -2.45
C GLY A 53 2.69 -36.25 -2.73
N LEU A 54 3.62 -35.95 -1.84
CA LEU A 54 4.48 -34.77 -1.96
C LEU A 54 5.72 -35.11 -2.80
N HIS A 55 5.92 -34.44 -3.90
CA HIS A 55 7.10 -34.57 -4.78
C HIS A 55 7.59 -33.19 -5.22
N GLY A 56 8.65 -33.09 -6.03
CA GLY A 56 9.37 -31.85 -6.30
C GLY A 56 8.51 -30.65 -6.64
N PHE A 57 7.53 -30.77 -7.55
CA PHE A 57 6.63 -29.67 -7.93
C PHE A 57 5.62 -29.33 -6.83
N SER A 58 5.18 -30.29 -6.02
CA SER A 58 4.34 -30.03 -4.85
C SER A 58 5.07 -29.19 -3.81
N TRP A 59 6.36 -29.46 -3.57
CA TRP A 59 7.20 -28.64 -2.71
C TRP A 59 7.40 -27.24 -3.25
N ALA A 60 7.63 -27.08 -4.56
CA ALA A 60 7.73 -25.76 -5.20
C ALA A 60 6.43 -24.94 -5.04
N ALA A 61 5.28 -25.58 -5.19
CA ALA A 61 3.98 -24.94 -4.97
C ALA A 61 3.77 -24.51 -3.51
N LEU A 62 4.20 -25.33 -2.53
CA LEU A 62 4.16 -24.99 -1.10
C LEU A 62 5.08 -23.83 -0.77
N VAL A 63 6.29 -23.81 -1.33
CA VAL A 63 7.21 -22.66 -1.16
C VAL A 63 6.61 -21.40 -1.71
N ALA A 64 6.01 -21.43 -2.92
CA ALA A 64 5.32 -20.29 -3.49
C ALA A 64 4.16 -19.80 -2.61
N LEU A 65 3.38 -20.72 -2.01
CA LEU A 65 2.34 -20.38 -1.05
C LEU A 65 2.90 -19.67 0.17
N VAL A 66 3.94 -20.22 0.81
CA VAL A 66 4.55 -19.64 2.02
C VAL A 66 5.11 -18.25 1.74
N LEU A 67 5.80 -18.07 0.60
CA LEU A 67 6.29 -16.75 0.18
C LEU A 67 5.14 -15.78 -0.05
N GLY A 68 4.03 -16.22 -0.68
CA GLY A 68 2.83 -15.43 -0.87
C GLY A 68 2.20 -14.99 0.46
N LEU A 69 2.13 -15.89 1.46
CA LEU A 69 1.65 -15.57 2.82
C LEU A 69 2.53 -14.51 3.50
N VAL A 70 3.86 -14.67 3.41
CA VAL A 70 4.82 -13.70 4.00
C VAL A 70 4.68 -12.33 3.35
N ILE A 71 4.61 -12.25 2.02
CA ILE A 71 4.43 -10.99 1.30
C ILE A 71 3.08 -10.36 1.65
N SER A 72 2.02 -11.15 1.73
CA SER A 72 0.69 -10.67 2.14
C SER A 72 0.72 -10.10 3.56
N ALA A 73 1.36 -10.77 4.51
CA ALA A 73 1.53 -10.29 5.87
C ALA A 73 2.31 -8.96 5.91
N ILE A 74 3.38 -8.82 5.10
CA ILE A 74 4.12 -7.56 4.96
C ILE A 74 3.23 -6.45 4.40
N LEU A 75 2.46 -6.71 3.33
CA LEU A 75 1.59 -5.72 2.70
C LEU A 75 0.45 -5.26 3.61
N LEU A 76 -0.09 -6.16 4.44
CA LEU A 76 -1.15 -5.87 5.40
C LEU A 76 -0.62 -5.28 6.71
N SER A 77 0.69 -5.34 6.95
CA SER A 77 1.29 -4.77 8.15
C SER A 77 1.16 -3.24 8.19
N ASN A 78 1.42 -2.67 9.36
CA ASN A 78 1.33 -1.22 9.55
C ASN A 78 2.57 -0.52 8.97
N TRP A 79 2.49 -0.10 7.73
CA TRP A 79 3.45 0.79 7.11
C TRP A 79 3.26 2.19 7.72
N LYS A 80 4.29 2.76 8.33
CA LYS A 80 4.24 4.12 8.91
C LYS A 80 4.03 5.17 7.80
N LEU A 81 2.83 5.17 7.21
CA LEU A 81 2.37 6.13 6.20
C LEU A 81 1.59 7.24 6.92
N ARG A 82 1.80 8.48 6.52
CA ARG A 82 1.07 9.64 7.05
C ARG A 82 0.26 10.25 5.92
N PHE A 83 -1.07 10.27 6.08
CA PHE A 83 -2.02 10.80 5.10
C PHE A 83 -2.76 12.04 5.61
N ALA A 84 -2.46 12.49 6.80
CA ALA A 84 -2.96 13.73 7.37
C ALA A 84 -1.82 14.54 7.97
N ILE A 85 -1.92 15.85 7.90
CA ILE A 85 -1.11 16.75 8.70
C ILE A 85 -1.68 16.67 10.11
N ASP A 86 -0.83 16.44 11.11
CA ASP A 86 -1.26 16.47 12.50
C ASP A 86 -1.58 17.93 12.86
N ALA A 87 -2.86 18.22 13.03
CA ALA A 87 -3.33 19.58 13.21
C ALA A 87 -2.70 20.29 14.43
N PRO A 88 -2.51 19.65 15.61
CA PRO A 88 -1.82 20.23 16.73
C PRO A 88 -0.36 20.62 16.45
N ASP A 89 0.41 19.73 15.82
CA ASP A 89 1.81 19.99 15.49
C ASP A 89 1.93 21.12 14.47
N PHE A 90 1.07 21.11 13.44
CA PHE A 90 1.02 22.16 12.42
C PHE A 90 0.59 23.50 13.00
N TYR A 91 -0.38 23.48 13.92
CA TYR A 91 -0.84 24.70 14.60
C TYR A 91 0.22 25.30 15.51
N ALA A 92 0.97 24.46 16.24
CA ALA A 92 2.07 24.91 17.11
C ALA A 92 3.21 25.54 16.30
N GLU A 93 3.61 24.91 15.18
CA GLU A 93 4.64 25.43 14.28
C GLU A 93 4.25 26.81 13.71
N LEU A 94 2.99 26.95 13.27
CA LEU A 94 2.47 28.22 12.76
C LEU A 94 2.32 29.29 13.84
N TYR A 95 1.96 28.90 15.07
CA TYR A 95 1.77 29.84 16.17
C TYR A 95 3.11 30.42 16.68
N ASP A 96 4.15 29.62 16.69
CA ASP A 96 5.50 30.05 17.04
C ASP A 96 6.10 31.01 16.00
N GLU A 97 5.81 30.81 14.70
CA GLU A 97 6.20 31.74 13.64
C GLU A 97 5.33 33.03 13.65
N ALA A 98 4.02 32.91 13.89
CA ALA A 98 3.10 34.07 13.91
C ALA A 98 3.28 34.98 15.14
N ALA A 99 3.87 34.47 16.22
CA ALA A 99 4.16 35.31 17.40
C ALA A 99 5.20 36.40 17.12
N SER A 100 5.89 36.34 15.98
CA SER A 100 6.93 37.35 15.62
C SER A 100 6.45 38.43 14.64
N GLU A 101 5.33 38.29 13.93
CA GLU A 101 4.81 39.33 13.03
C GLU A 101 3.26 39.29 12.97
N ALA A 102 2.64 40.36 13.46
CA ALA A 102 1.19 40.52 13.64
C ALA A 102 0.48 40.90 12.34
N GLU A 103 0.48 40.06 11.34
CA GLU A 103 -0.51 40.13 10.27
C GLU A 103 -0.72 38.73 9.70
N THR A 104 -1.80 38.10 10.15
CA THR A 104 -2.20 36.74 9.78
C THR A 104 -2.61 36.71 8.30
N ASP A 105 -1.65 36.53 7.43
CA ASP A 105 -1.91 36.27 6.02
C ASP A 105 -2.44 34.85 5.86
N THR A 106 -3.77 34.73 5.81
CA THR A 106 -4.50 33.46 5.61
C THR A 106 -4.00 32.72 4.36
N LEU A 107 -3.47 33.44 3.38
CA LEU A 107 -2.92 32.91 2.13
C LEU A 107 -1.58 32.21 2.36
N GLY A 108 -0.72 32.76 3.21
CA GLY A 108 0.55 32.13 3.61
C GLY A 108 0.34 30.77 4.28
N TRP A 109 -0.72 30.63 5.08
CA TRP A 109 -1.06 29.38 5.74
C TRP A 109 -1.49 28.29 4.77
N LEU A 110 -2.29 28.64 3.76
CA LEU A 110 -2.70 27.69 2.71
C LEU A 110 -1.49 27.20 1.92
N VAL A 111 -0.54 28.07 1.64
CA VAL A 111 0.70 27.70 0.94
C VAL A 111 1.55 26.78 1.80
N SER A 112 1.75 27.08 3.08
CA SER A 112 2.51 26.25 4.02
C SER A 112 1.87 24.86 4.16
N ALA A 113 0.54 24.78 4.29
CA ALA A 113 -0.19 23.52 4.33
C ALA A 113 -0.03 22.72 3.02
N ALA A 114 -0.05 23.38 1.86
CA ALA A 114 0.18 22.73 0.58
C ALA A 114 1.58 22.13 0.47
N TYR A 115 2.61 22.81 0.95
CA TYR A 115 3.98 22.27 1.06
C TYR A 115 4.03 21.08 2.01
N GLY A 116 3.33 21.13 3.15
CA GLY A 116 3.20 20.02 4.09
C GLY A 116 2.63 18.77 3.42
N TYR A 117 1.53 18.89 2.66
CA TYR A 117 0.94 17.79 1.90
C TYR A 117 1.90 17.24 0.82
N HIS A 118 2.59 18.12 0.11
CA HIS A 118 3.59 17.72 -0.88
C HIS A 118 4.72 16.91 -0.25
N ASN A 119 5.24 17.35 0.91
CA ASN A 119 6.31 16.67 1.62
C ASN A 119 5.87 15.29 2.13
N LEU A 120 4.67 15.17 2.69
CA LEU A 120 4.10 13.89 3.12
C LEU A 120 3.94 12.93 1.93
N ARG A 121 3.39 13.40 0.82
CA ARG A 121 3.26 12.62 -0.41
C ARG A 121 4.61 12.10 -0.89
N ARG A 122 5.63 12.96 -0.90
CA ARG A 122 6.99 12.61 -1.32
C ARG A 122 7.63 11.59 -0.37
N ALA A 123 7.46 11.75 0.94
CA ALA A 123 7.94 10.81 1.95
C ALA A 123 7.27 9.41 1.82
N ASN A 124 5.98 9.36 1.48
CA ASN A 124 5.24 8.13 1.28
C ASN A 124 5.55 7.45 -0.06
N ALA A 125 5.96 8.20 -1.10
CA ALA A 125 6.07 7.72 -2.48
C ALA A 125 6.94 6.47 -2.64
N SER A 126 8.08 6.41 -1.93
CA SER A 126 8.97 5.24 -1.97
C SER A 126 8.28 4.00 -1.40
N ARG A 127 7.60 4.13 -0.27
CA ARG A 127 6.88 3.03 0.40
C ARG A 127 5.73 2.52 -0.46
N VAL A 128 4.94 3.42 -1.03
CA VAL A 128 3.83 3.06 -1.94
C VAL A 128 4.35 2.33 -3.17
N ARG A 129 5.48 2.76 -3.74
CA ARG A 129 6.12 2.05 -4.87
C ARG A 129 6.56 0.64 -4.49
N ILE A 130 7.16 0.47 -3.32
CA ILE A 130 7.56 -0.87 -2.81
C ILE A 130 6.32 -1.75 -2.62
N MET A 131 5.26 -1.22 -2.02
CA MET A 131 4.00 -1.96 -1.86
C MET A 131 3.42 -2.41 -3.20
N GLY A 132 3.43 -1.54 -4.22
CA GLY A 132 3.00 -1.88 -5.58
C GLY A 132 3.85 -3.00 -6.19
N GLY A 133 5.18 -2.94 -6.03
CA GLY A 133 6.09 -3.99 -6.47
C GLY A 133 5.82 -5.33 -5.77
N LEU A 134 5.64 -5.33 -4.45
CA LEU A 134 5.31 -6.53 -3.68
C LEU A 134 3.96 -7.13 -4.10
N LEU A 135 2.96 -6.31 -4.39
CA LEU A 135 1.67 -6.77 -4.91
C LEU A 135 1.83 -7.49 -6.26
N THR A 136 2.68 -6.96 -7.16
CA THR A 136 2.99 -7.61 -8.43
C THR A 136 3.67 -8.97 -8.22
N VAL A 137 4.67 -9.03 -7.33
CA VAL A 137 5.34 -10.30 -6.97
C VAL A 137 4.34 -11.30 -6.41
N LEU A 138 3.43 -10.87 -5.54
CA LEU A 138 2.38 -11.72 -4.99
C LEU A 138 1.48 -12.32 -6.09
N GLY A 139 1.09 -11.52 -7.09
CA GLY A 139 0.33 -11.99 -8.25
C GLY A 139 1.11 -13.04 -9.08
N VAL A 140 2.40 -12.82 -9.31
CA VAL A 140 3.27 -13.79 -10.00
C VAL A 140 3.38 -15.08 -9.22
N LEU A 141 3.58 -15.03 -7.91
CA LEU A 141 3.63 -16.21 -7.05
C LEU A 141 2.34 -17.03 -7.10
N MET A 142 1.18 -16.38 -7.18
CA MET A 142 -0.10 -17.05 -7.34
C MET A 142 -0.16 -17.85 -8.64
N VAL A 143 0.26 -17.26 -9.75
CA VAL A 143 0.31 -17.95 -11.06
C VAL A 143 1.27 -19.14 -11.00
N LEU A 144 2.48 -18.94 -10.46
CA LEU A 144 3.48 -20.01 -10.30
C LEU A 144 2.97 -21.16 -9.42
N GLN A 145 2.36 -20.84 -8.28
CA GLN A 145 1.77 -21.83 -7.39
C GLN A 145 0.72 -22.67 -8.14
N THR A 146 -0.16 -22.04 -8.89
CA THR A 146 -1.18 -22.74 -9.68
C THR A 146 -0.54 -23.67 -10.72
N LEU A 147 0.45 -23.17 -11.47
CA LEU A 147 1.17 -23.97 -12.47
C LEU A 147 1.88 -25.17 -11.84
N PHE A 148 2.58 -24.98 -10.71
CA PHE A 148 3.27 -26.09 -10.04
C PHE A 148 2.30 -27.16 -9.54
N TRP A 149 1.12 -26.79 -9.02
CA TRP A 149 0.10 -27.77 -8.67
C TRP A 149 -0.45 -28.52 -9.89
N LEU A 150 -0.69 -27.82 -11.02
CA LEU A 150 -1.17 -28.45 -12.26
C LEU A 150 -0.14 -29.41 -12.83
N ILE A 151 1.16 -29.07 -12.80
CA ILE A 151 2.23 -29.95 -13.24
C ILE A 151 2.35 -31.15 -12.28
N ALA A 152 2.20 -30.93 -10.99
CA ALA A 152 2.28 -31.98 -9.98
C ALA A 152 1.12 -32.99 -10.09
N LEU A 153 -0.03 -32.60 -10.62
CA LEU A 153 -1.17 -33.46 -10.89
C LEU A 153 -0.98 -34.38 -12.10
N ARG A 154 -0.14 -33.99 -13.08
CA ARG A 154 0.15 -34.81 -14.27
C ARG A 154 1.09 -35.95 -13.94
#